data_a277dcaa34911801d623ed404bc48a7f
#
_entry.id   a277dcaa34911801d623ed404bc48a7f
#
_cell.length_a   1.000
_cell.length_b   1.000
_cell.length_c   1.000
_cell.angle_alpha   90.00
_cell.angle_beta   90.00
_cell.angle_gamma   90.00
#
_symmetry.space_group_name_H-M   'P 1'
#
loop_
_entity.id
_entity.type
_entity.pdbx_description
1 polymer ?
#
loop_
_entity_poly.entity_id
_entity_poly.type
_entity_poly.pdbx_seq_one_letter_code
_entity_poly.pdbx_strand_id
1 'polypeptide(L)'
;MRFGGPDGHKADNRMITRTCLRYMIAVVVVMATAAVSLSGKTILGDAQFSRYVPGLKEKRVAIFSNQSGVVGDKVLKGKNFDLSGPKTFGPHLADVMLKKKVNVTVIFSPEHGFRGNADAGAKVGNSIDAKTGIPIVSLYGAKNQPSEEDMSLFDVLLVDIQDVGLRYYTYYITMYRLMDVCAKYDKKVIVLDRPNPNGFYVDGPVLDMNYKSGVGYLPIPVVHGMTLGELALMINGEGWLTDGGRCNLEVVPCRGYTHRDKYSLIMPPSPNLKTMRSVYLYSSLCFFEGTVISLGRGTGHPFEMYGSPDMGIYSYRFM
;
A
#
# COMPACT_ATOMS: atom_id res chain seq x y z
N MET A 1 37.91 12.93 79.14
CA MET A 1 37.55 13.61 77.86
C MET A 1 36.89 12.56 76.99
N ARG A 2 35.56 12.70 76.76
CA ARG A 2 34.74 11.80 75.93
C ARG A 2 34.55 12.52 74.58
N PHE A 3 34.96 11.90 73.48
CA PHE A 3 34.67 12.34 72.13
C PHE A 3 33.33 11.73 71.70
N GLY A 4 32.39 12.61 71.33
CA GLY A 4 31.13 12.20 70.73
C GLY A 4 31.32 11.83 69.26
N GLY A 5 30.71 10.75 68.81
CA GLY A 5 30.68 10.30 67.40
C GLY A 5 29.56 10.99 66.64
N PRO A 6 29.65 11.01 65.30
CA PRO A 6 28.70 11.69 64.44
C PRO A 6 27.55 10.79 64.00
N ASP A 7 26.37 11.01 64.55
CA ASP A 7 25.09 10.39 64.12
C ASP A 7 24.24 11.37 63.32
N GLY A 8 24.70 11.87 62.20
CA GLY A 8 23.98 12.86 61.42
C GLY A 8 23.69 12.54 59.93
N HIS A 9 24.25 11.44 59.36
CA HIS A 9 24.22 11.28 57.89
C HIS A 9 23.36 10.13 57.37
N LYS A 10 22.67 9.32 58.23
CA LYS A 10 21.86 8.18 57.74
C LYS A 10 20.40 8.46 57.43
N ALA A 11 19.82 9.60 57.89
CA ALA A 11 18.43 9.93 57.66
C ALA A 11 18.17 10.58 56.29
N ASP A 12 19.14 11.30 55.75
CA ASP A 12 18.96 12.08 54.51
C ASP A 12 18.99 11.20 53.22
N ASN A 13 19.82 10.14 53.21
CA ASN A 13 19.93 9.26 52.06
C ASN A 13 18.67 8.41 51.82
N ARG A 14 17.83 8.10 52.84
CA ARG A 14 16.59 7.37 52.66
C ARG A 14 15.45 8.21 52.11
N MET A 15 15.44 9.50 52.33
CA MET A 15 14.45 10.42 51.83
C MET A 15 14.70 10.75 50.35
N ILE A 16 15.97 10.97 49.96
CA ILE A 16 16.37 11.18 48.56
C ILE A 16 16.10 9.97 47.69
N THR A 17 16.41 8.75 48.16
CA THR A 17 16.14 7.51 47.40
C THR A 17 14.64 7.25 47.22
N ARG A 18 13.81 7.55 48.21
CA ARG A 18 12.33 7.40 48.08
C ARG A 18 11.72 8.41 47.11
N THR A 19 12.23 9.63 47.11
CA THR A 19 11.77 10.69 46.18
C THR A 19 12.22 10.37 44.73
N CYS A 20 13.46 9.99 44.51
CA CYS A 20 13.93 9.54 43.20
C CYS A 20 13.18 8.31 42.65
N LEU A 21 12.90 7.34 43.52
CA LEU A 21 12.12 6.15 43.13
C LEU A 21 10.68 6.50 42.75
N ARG A 22 10.04 7.45 43.46
CA ARG A 22 8.69 7.94 43.11
C ARG A 22 8.69 8.69 41.76
N TYR A 23 9.68 9.52 41.49
CA TYR A 23 9.82 10.17 40.17
C TYR A 23 10.12 9.18 39.05
N MET A 24 10.97 8.16 39.29
CA MET A 24 11.20 7.10 38.31
C MET A 24 9.94 6.28 38.03
N ILE A 25 9.18 5.92 39.06
CA ILE A 25 7.91 5.20 38.89
C ILE A 25 6.88 6.08 38.16
N ALA A 26 6.80 7.38 38.49
CA ALA A 26 5.90 8.31 37.80
C ALA A 26 6.30 8.49 36.32
N VAL A 27 7.59 8.60 36.00
CA VAL A 27 8.08 8.67 34.61
C VAL A 27 7.81 7.38 33.85
N VAL A 28 8.01 6.20 34.46
CA VAL A 28 7.71 4.91 33.85
C VAL A 28 6.21 4.74 33.62
N VAL A 29 5.36 5.16 34.56
CA VAL A 29 3.89 5.14 34.42
C VAL A 29 3.45 6.11 33.33
N VAL A 30 4.02 7.31 33.25
CA VAL A 30 3.71 8.28 32.19
C VAL A 30 4.20 7.76 30.83
N MET A 31 5.38 7.13 30.73
CA MET A 31 5.84 6.49 29.50
C MET A 31 4.99 5.25 29.14
N ALA A 32 4.57 4.46 30.12
CA ALA A 32 3.69 3.31 29.89
C ALA A 32 2.26 3.74 29.46
N THR A 33 1.74 4.86 29.96
CA THR A 33 0.45 5.41 29.52
C THR A 33 0.53 6.11 28.18
N ALA A 34 1.70 6.68 27.81
CA ALA A 34 1.94 7.21 26.46
C ALA A 34 2.08 6.10 25.40
N ALA A 35 2.38 4.86 25.82
CA ALA A 35 2.48 3.69 24.94
C ALA A 35 1.16 2.93 24.77
N VAL A 36 0.06 3.36 25.37
CA VAL A 36 -1.29 2.96 24.95
C VAL A 36 -1.53 3.67 23.63
N SER A 37 -1.10 3.05 22.55
CA SER A 37 -1.59 3.38 21.21
C SER A 37 -3.11 3.31 21.30
N LEU A 38 -3.77 4.47 21.39
CA LEU A 38 -5.15 4.57 20.95
C LEU A 38 -5.10 4.09 19.50
N SER A 39 -5.46 2.82 19.25
CA SER A 39 -5.77 2.30 17.93
C SER A 39 -6.98 3.12 17.44
N GLY A 40 -6.68 4.35 17.05
CA GLY A 40 -7.63 5.22 16.41
C GLY A 40 -7.98 4.57 15.08
N LYS A 41 -9.20 4.77 14.64
CA LYS A 41 -9.65 4.33 13.32
C LYS A 41 -8.62 4.77 12.26
N THR A 42 -8.14 3.83 11.45
CA THR A 42 -7.24 4.14 10.34
C THR A 42 -7.92 5.12 9.37
N ILE A 43 -7.21 6.18 9.01
CA ILE A 43 -7.64 7.15 8.01
C ILE A 43 -6.67 7.05 6.83
N LEU A 44 -7.17 6.63 5.68
CA LEU A 44 -6.39 6.48 4.46
C LEU A 44 -5.92 7.84 3.93
N GLY A 45 -4.86 7.84 3.14
CA GLY A 45 -4.33 9.05 2.50
C GLY A 45 -5.38 9.76 1.65
N ASP A 46 -6.15 9.00 0.88
CA ASP A 46 -7.20 9.48 -0.01
C ASP A 46 -8.33 10.24 0.70
N ALA A 47 -8.63 9.90 1.95
CA ALA A 47 -9.66 10.55 2.77
C ALA A 47 -9.20 11.86 3.43
N GLN A 48 -7.92 12.19 3.36
CA GLN A 48 -7.34 13.39 3.99
C GLN A 48 -7.31 14.59 3.02
N PHE A 49 -8.46 14.94 2.44
CA PHE A 49 -8.62 15.95 1.40
C PHE A 49 -7.97 17.30 1.69
N SER A 50 -8.01 17.77 2.93
CA SER A 50 -7.41 19.04 3.33
C SER A 50 -5.90 19.10 3.13
N ARG A 51 -5.23 17.96 3.01
CA ARG A 51 -3.78 17.87 2.83
C ARG A 51 -3.34 18.05 1.38
N TYR A 52 -4.12 17.56 0.42
CA TYR A 52 -3.67 17.52 -0.98
C TYR A 52 -4.58 18.29 -1.95
N VAL A 53 -5.90 18.35 -1.72
CA VAL A 53 -6.83 19.00 -2.66
C VAL A 53 -6.53 20.50 -2.89
N PRO A 54 -6.15 21.29 -1.85
CA PRO A 54 -5.79 22.70 -2.10
C PRO A 54 -4.64 22.88 -3.10
N GLY A 55 -3.66 21.96 -3.10
CA GLY A 55 -2.52 21.98 -4.03
C GLY A 55 -2.86 21.57 -5.47
N LEU A 56 -4.09 21.08 -5.72
CA LEU A 56 -4.58 20.69 -7.04
C LEU A 56 -5.36 21.80 -7.77
N LYS A 57 -5.58 22.93 -7.09
CA LYS A 57 -6.32 24.06 -7.70
C LYS A 57 -5.59 24.52 -8.97
N GLU A 58 -6.35 24.73 -10.05
CA GLU A 58 -5.86 25.18 -11.36
C GLU A 58 -4.84 24.22 -12.02
N LYS A 59 -4.66 23.01 -11.50
CA LYS A 59 -3.80 21.98 -12.08
C LYS A 59 -4.61 20.97 -12.87
N ARG A 60 -4.03 20.47 -13.96
CA ARG A 60 -4.50 19.28 -14.65
C ARG A 60 -4.00 18.08 -13.87
N VAL A 61 -4.89 17.16 -13.53
CA VAL A 61 -4.58 16.05 -12.62
C VAL A 61 -4.72 14.73 -13.35
N ALA A 62 -3.67 13.91 -13.31
CA ALA A 62 -3.75 12.49 -13.63
C ALA A 62 -4.03 11.67 -12.38
N ILE A 63 -4.72 10.55 -12.52
CA ILE A 63 -4.93 9.59 -11.42
C ILE A 63 -4.40 8.21 -11.86
N PHE A 64 -3.47 7.62 -11.11
CA PHE A 64 -3.11 6.21 -11.23
C PHE A 64 -3.90 5.41 -10.20
N SER A 65 -4.83 4.59 -10.68
CA SER A 65 -5.74 3.83 -9.82
C SER A 65 -6.39 2.65 -10.54
N ASN A 66 -7.05 1.81 -9.78
CA ASN A 66 -7.97 0.75 -10.26
C ASN A 66 -9.22 0.72 -9.38
N GLN A 67 -9.99 -0.39 -9.42
CA GLN A 67 -11.20 -0.56 -8.60
C GLN A 67 -10.98 -0.33 -7.10
N SER A 68 -9.76 -0.51 -6.60
CA SER A 68 -9.44 -0.34 -5.18
C SER A 68 -9.37 1.12 -4.73
N GLY A 69 -9.35 2.08 -5.64
CA GLY A 69 -9.32 3.52 -5.35
C GLY A 69 -10.64 4.07 -4.79
N VAL A 70 -11.25 3.35 -3.86
CA VAL A 70 -12.45 3.76 -3.13
C VAL A 70 -12.05 4.61 -1.94
N VAL A 71 -12.63 5.80 -1.83
CA VAL A 71 -12.27 6.78 -0.80
C VAL A 71 -12.64 6.30 0.59
N GLY A 72 -11.64 6.25 1.46
CA GLY A 72 -11.76 5.78 2.84
C GLY A 72 -11.87 4.25 2.94
N ASP A 73 -12.20 3.80 4.13
CA ASP A 73 -12.26 2.38 4.51
C ASP A 73 -13.66 1.87 4.81
N LYS A 74 -14.70 2.59 4.38
CA LYS A 74 -16.08 2.24 4.70
C LYS A 74 -16.70 1.33 3.63
N VAL A 75 -17.10 0.14 4.05
CA VAL A 75 -18.11 -0.66 3.35
C VAL A 75 -19.48 -0.09 3.71
N LEU A 76 -20.20 0.47 2.74
CA LEU A 76 -21.50 1.11 2.96
C LEU A 76 -22.60 0.08 3.21
N LYS A 77 -22.55 -1.10 2.54
CA LYS A 77 -23.43 -2.24 2.73
C LYS A 77 -22.67 -3.55 2.49
N GLY A 78 -22.94 -4.58 3.26
CA GLY A 78 -22.34 -5.91 3.16
C GLY A 78 -21.53 -6.28 4.39
N LYS A 79 -21.42 -7.58 4.69
CA LYS A 79 -20.60 -8.11 5.79
C LYS A 79 -19.34 -8.74 5.20
N ASN A 80 -18.21 -8.46 5.81
CA ASN A 80 -16.91 -9.12 5.64
C ASN A 80 -16.31 -9.13 4.22
N PHE A 81 -15.04 -9.51 4.19
CA PHE A 81 -14.16 -9.65 3.06
C PHE A 81 -14.57 -10.79 2.08
N ASP A 82 -15.73 -11.36 2.23
CA ASP A 82 -16.31 -12.21 1.23
C ASP A 82 -16.95 -11.37 0.13
N LEU A 83 -16.41 -11.45 -1.05
CA LEU A 83 -16.79 -10.64 -2.21
C LEU A 83 -17.86 -11.28 -3.08
N SER A 84 -18.34 -12.44 -2.72
CA SER A 84 -19.39 -13.18 -3.42
C SER A 84 -20.79 -12.53 -3.31
N GLY A 85 -20.93 -11.52 -2.44
CA GLY A 85 -22.20 -10.81 -2.25
C GLY A 85 -22.19 -9.36 -2.75
N PRO A 86 -23.34 -8.75 -3.03
CA PRO A 86 -23.43 -7.36 -3.45
C PRO A 86 -22.99 -6.44 -2.31
N LYS A 87 -21.83 -5.79 -2.50
CA LYS A 87 -21.29 -4.78 -1.59
C LYS A 87 -21.39 -3.40 -2.23
N THR A 88 -21.80 -2.44 -1.44
CA THR A 88 -21.75 -1.05 -1.83
C THR A 88 -20.59 -0.39 -1.11
N PHE A 89 -19.58 0.01 -1.87
CA PHE A 89 -18.43 0.77 -1.39
C PHE A 89 -18.69 2.26 -1.47
N GLY A 90 -17.82 3.04 -0.85
CA GLY A 90 -17.75 4.48 -1.04
C GLY A 90 -17.49 4.84 -2.51
N PRO A 91 -17.55 6.13 -2.85
CA PRO A 91 -17.25 6.57 -4.20
C PRO A 91 -15.76 6.40 -4.52
N HIS A 92 -15.45 6.11 -5.77
CA HIS A 92 -14.07 6.08 -6.27
C HIS A 92 -13.44 7.47 -6.22
N LEU A 93 -12.11 7.55 -6.02
CA LEU A 93 -11.38 8.82 -5.93
C LEU A 93 -11.65 9.74 -7.15
N ALA A 94 -11.66 9.21 -8.36
CA ALA A 94 -11.96 10.00 -9.56
C ALA A 94 -13.33 10.69 -9.47
N ASP A 95 -14.36 9.97 -9.02
CA ASP A 95 -15.70 10.51 -8.83
C ASP A 95 -15.71 11.63 -7.78
N VAL A 96 -14.93 11.47 -6.72
CA VAL A 96 -14.83 12.47 -5.63
C VAL A 96 -14.07 13.70 -6.09
N MET A 97 -12.98 13.52 -6.84
CA MET A 97 -12.19 14.65 -7.36
C MET A 97 -13.03 15.53 -8.29
N LEU A 98 -13.82 14.93 -9.19
CA LEU A 98 -14.75 15.69 -10.03
C LEU A 98 -15.80 16.46 -9.22
N LYS A 99 -16.40 15.83 -8.18
CA LYS A 99 -17.32 16.52 -7.27
C LYS A 99 -16.67 17.70 -6.53
N LYS A 100 -15.36 17.59 -6.26
CA LYS A 100 -14.57 18.68 -5.65
C LYS A 100 -14.06 19.70 -6.69
N LYS A 101 -14.50 19.60 -7.94
CA LYS A 101 -14.13 20.48 -9.07
C LYS A 101 -12.62 20.46 -9.37
N VAL A 102 -11.95 19.34 -9.10
CA VAL A 102 -10.58 19.09 -9.54
C VAL A 102 -10.59 18.73 -11.01
N ASN A 103 -9.73 19.33 -11.81
CA ASN A 103 -9.61 19.09 -13.24
C ASN A 103 -8.86 17.79 -13.52
N VAL A 104 -9.57 16.65 -13.47
CA VAL A 104 -9.00 15.34 -13.79
C VAL A 104 -9.03 15.14 -15.30
N THR A 105 -7.86 15.03 -15.92
CA THR A 105 -7.70 15.01 -17.39
C THR A 105 -7.42 13.61 -17.94
N VAL A 106 -6.84 12.71 -17.14
CA VAL A 106 -6.50 11.35 -17.57
C VAL A 106 -6.44 10.40 -16.37
N ILE A 107 -6.77 9.15 -16.61
CA ILE A 107 -6.61 8.05 -15.64
C ILE A 107 -5.61 7.07 -16.23
N PHE A 108 -4.58 6.73 -15.46
CA PHE A 108 -3.68 5.60 -15.73
C PHE A 108 -4.19 4.38 -15.00
N SER A 109 -4.32 3.26 -15.70
CA SER A 109 -4.75 2.00 -15.09
C SER A 109 -3.68 0.92 -15.24
N PRO A 110 -3.47 0.08 -14.18
CA PRO A 110 -2.61 -1.09 -14.26
C PRO A 110 -3.35 -2.28 -14.92
N GLU A 111 -2.77 -3.46 -14.75
CA GLU A 111 -3.45 -4.73 -15.01
C GLU A 111 -4.87 -4.76 -14.38
N HIS A 112 -5.79 -5.46 -15.02
CA HIS A 112 -7.22 -5.54 -14.66
C HIS A 112 -8.08 -4.30 -14.94
N GLY A 113 -7.48 -3.21 -15.47
CA GLY A 113 -8.21 -2.00 -15.85
C GLY A 113 -8.65 -1.13 -14.68
N PHE A 114 -9.32 -0.02 -15.00
CA PHE A 114 -9.66 1.01 -14.01
C PHE A 114 -10.81 0.61 -13.08
N ARG A 115 -11.88 -0.02 -13.60
CA ARG A 115 -13.05 -0.43 -12.80
C ARG A 115 -13.02 -1.91 -12.42
N GLY A 116 -11.91 -2.63 -12.68
CA GLY A 116 -11.75 -4.05 -12.30
C GLY A 116 -12.56 -5.03 -13.11
N ASN A 117 -12.92 -4.69 -14.34
CA ASN A 117 -13.78 -5.49 -15.20
C ASN A 117 -12.99 -6.42 -16.14
N ALA A 118 -11.67 -6.42 -16.08
CA ALA A 118 -10.82 -7.24 -16.93
C ALA A 118 -10.17 -8.39 -16.16
N ASP A 119 -10.20 -9.59 -16.74
CA ASP A 119 -9.53 -10.77 -16.19
C ASP A 119 -7.99 -10.62 -16.20
N ALA A 120 -7.29 -11.42 -15.38
CA ALA A 120 -5.83 -11.45 -15.36
C ALA A 120 -5.27 -11.79 -16.74
N GLY A 121 -4.32 -10.98 -17.21
CA GLY A 121 -3.71 -11.13 -18.53
C GLY A 121 -4.57 -10.63 -19.70
N ALA A 122 -5.79 -10.15 -19.47
CA ALA A 122 -6.61 -9.56 -20.53
C ALA A 122 -5.96 -8.30 -21.08
N LYS A 123 -5.97 -8.14 -22.41
CA LYS A 123 -5.50 -6.90 -23.05
C LYS A 123 -6.46 -5.77 -22.73
N VAL A 124 -6.04 -4.86 -21.86
CA VAL A 124 -6.78 -3.64 -21.54
C VAL A 124 -6.21 -2.51 -22.40
N GLY A 125 -6.97 -2.11 -23.43
CA GLY A 125 -6.61 -0.96 -24.27
C GLY A 125 -7.01 0.38 -23.64
N ASN A 126 -6.63 1.49 -24.30
CA ASN A 126 -7.11 2.81 -23.96
C ASN A 126 -8.64 2.87 -24.15
N SER A 127 -9.32 3.57 -23.26
CA SER A 127 -10.78 3.68 -23.25
C SER A 127 -11.22 5.00 -22.61
N ILE A 128 -12.51 5.18 -22.47
CA ILE A 128 -13.10 6.31 -21.75
C ILE A 128 -13.91 5.73 -20.58
N ASP A 129 -13.71 6.27 -19.38
CA ASP A 129 -14.54 5.87 -18.24
C ASP A 129 -15.99 6.29 -18.47
N ALA A 130 -16.89 5.32 -18.64
CA ALA A 130 -18.29 5.57 -18.97
C ALA A 130 -19.02 6.43 -17.93
N LYS A 131 -18.53 6.46 -16.68
CA LYS A 131 -19.17 7.23 -15.62
C LYS A 131 -18.74 8.69 -15.59
N THR A 132 -17.48 8.95 -15.88
CA THR A 132 -16.88 10.28 -15.72
C THR A 132 -16.54 10.97 -17.04
N GLY A 133 -16.49 10.22 -18.14
CA GLY A 133 -16.03 10.71 -19.44
C GLY A 133 -14.50 10.92 -19.54
N ILE A 134 -13.74 10.57 -18.49
CA ILE A 134 -12.30 10.78 -18.46
C ILE A 134 -11.59 9.71 -19.29
N PRO A 135 -10.61 10.07 -20.13
CA PRO A 135 -9.77 9.12 -20.84
C PRO A 135 -9.00 8.20 -19.89
N ILE A 136 -8.97 6.91 -20.20
CA ILE A 136 -8.19 5.89 -19.50
C ILE A 136 -7.06 5.43 -20.41
N VAL A 137 -5.84 5.54 -19.92
CA VAL A 137 -4.61 5.02 -20.56
C VAL A 137 -4.17 3.78 -19.80
N SER A 138 -4.16 2.63 -20.49
CA SER A 138 -3.66 1.39 -19.91
C SER A 138 -2.15 1.37 -19.89
N LEU A 139 -1.57 1.08 -18.72
CA LEU A 139 -0.13 0.87 -18.53
C LEU A 139 0.20 -0.62 -18.32
N TYR A 140 -0.54 -1.50 -19.01
CA TYR A 140 -0.34 -2.94 -18.95
C TYR A 140 -0.12 -3.53 -20.36
N GLY A 141 0.80 -4.47 -20.46
CA GLY A 141 1.15 -5.13 -21.72
C GLY A 141 2.20 -4.36 -22.52
N ALA A 142 1.93 -4.07 -23.79
CA ALA A 142 2.89 -3.42 -24.68
C ALA A 142 3.28 -1.98 -24.25
N LYS A 143 2.31 -1.23 -23.67
CA LYS A 143 2.53 0.10 -23.11
C LYS A 143 2.61 -0.01 -21.59
N ASN A 144 3.81 0.03 -21.06
CA ASN A 144 4.05 -0.13 -19.62
C ASN A 144 4.51 1.16 -18.90
N GLN A 145 4.54 2.27 -19.64
CA GLN A 145 4.80 3.62 -19.13
C GLN A 145 4.09 4.66 -20.00
N PRO A 146 3.80 5.86 -19.50
CA PRO A 146 3.21 6.93 -20.29
C PRO A 146 4.10 7.36 -21.46
N SER A 147 3.49 7.73 -22.59
CA SER A 147 4.17 8.39 -23.70
C SER A 147 4.35 9.88 -23.40
N GLU A 148 5.16 10.58 -24.20
CA GLU A 148 5.30 12.03 -24.12
C GLU A 148 3.96 12.75 -24.29
N GLU A 149 3.11 12.26 -25.19
CA GLU A 149 1.75 12.78 -25.39
C GLU A 149 0.92 12.66 -24.11
N ASP A 150 0.94 11.48 -23.44
CA ASP A 150 0.25 11.28 -22.17
C ASP A 150 0.77 12.24 -21.08
N MET A 151 2.10 12.49 -21.06
CA MET A 151 2.72 13.39 -20.08
C MET A 151 2.32 14.85 -20.29
N SER A 152 1.91 15.24 -21.51
CA SER A 152 1.39 16.58 -21.80
C SER A 152 0.02 16.85 -21.21
N LEU A 153 -0.73 15.80 -20.83
CA LEU A 153 -2.12 15.89 -20.39
C LEU A 153 -2.29 16.39 -18.96
N PHE A 154 -1.26 16.34 -18.13
CA PHE A 154 -1.38 16.66 -16.69
C PHE A 154 -0.17 17.41 -16.14
N ASP A 155 -0.36 17.99 -14.95
CA ASP A 155 0.66 18.70 -14.18
C ASP A 155 1.00 17.96 -12.88
N VAL A 156 0.04 17.25 -12.30
CA VAL A 156 0.17 16.50 -11.04
C VAL A 156 -0.41 15.11 -11.22
N LEU A 157 0.31 14.11 -10.75
CA LEU A 157 -0.15 12.71 -10.66
C LEU A 157 -0.59 12.39 -9.24
N LEU A 158 -1.82 11.93 -9.06
CA LEU A 158 -2.28 11.25 -7.85
C LEU A 158 -2.13 9.74 -8.01
N VAL A 159 -1.51 9.10 -7.05
CA VAL A 159 -1.41 7.62 -6.94
C VAL A 159 -2.33 7.17 -5.83
N ASP A 160 -3.36 6.38 -6.17
CA ASP A 160 -4.34 5.85 -5.22
C ASP A 160 -4.71 4.41 -5.60
N ILE A 161 -3.99 3.45 -5.07
CA ILE A 161 -4.16 2.04 -5.39
C ILE A 161 -3.79 1.16 -4.20
N GLN A 162 -4.50 0.04 -4.01
CA GLN A 162 -4.21 -0.91 -2.95
C GLN A 162 -3.18 -1.93 -3.42
N ASP A 163 -2.03 -1.92 -2.77
CA ASP A 163 -0.99 -2.95 -2.88
C ASP A 163 -1.13 -3.97 -1.73
N VAL A 164 -0.44 -5.11 -1.84
CA VAL A 164 -0.45 -6.17 -0.82
C VAL A 164 0.91 -6.40 -0.16
N GLY A 165 1.92 -5.58 -0.47
CA GLY A 165 3.23 -5.62 0.17
C GLY A 165 4.13 -6.77 -0.28
N LEU A 166 3.93 -7.29 -1.48
CA LEU A 166 4.69 -8.41 -2.04
C LEU A 166 5.39 -8.01 -3.34
N ARG A 167 6.66 -8.34 -3.47
CA ARG A 167 7.48 -8.01 -4.64
C ARG A 167 6.89 -8.51 -5.98
N TYR A 168 6.15 -9.61 -5.96
CA TYR A 168 5.50 -10.17 -7.16
C TYR A 168 4.16 -9.50 -7.49
N TYR A 169 3.64 -8.63 -6.62
CA TYR A 169 2.43 -7.87 -6.85
C TYR A 169 2.78 -6.52 -7.50
N THR A 170 2.53 -6.37 -8.79
CA THR A 170 3.29 -5.47 -9.67
C THR A 170 2.81 -4.01 -9.71
N TYR A 171 1.86 -3.59 -8.88
CA TYR A 171 1.39 -2.20 -8.88
C TYR A 171 2.48 -1.20 -8.49
N TYR A 172 3.38 -1.58 -7.58
CA TYR A 172 4.53 -0.75 -7.23
C TYR A 172 5.49 -0.55 -8.43
N ILE A 173 5.57 -1.51 -9.37
CA ILE A 173 6.41 -1.37 -10.56
C ILE A 173 5.81 -0.31 -11.49
N THR A 174 4.48 -0.30 -11.66
CA THR A 174 3.81 0.74 -12.43
C THR A 174 3.96 2.10 -11.76
N MET A 175 3.84 2.19 -10.44
CA MET A 175 4.13 3.42 -9.69
C MET A 175 5.58 3.88 -9.90
N TYR A 176 6.56 2.97 -9.81
CA TYR A 176 7.96 3.28 -10.07
C TYR A 176 8.14 3.91 -11.46
N ARG A 177 7.59 3.30 -12.51
CA ARG A 177 7.70 3.79 -13.89
C ARG A 177 7.03 5.15 -14.07
N LEU A 178 5.90 5.37 -13.41
CA LEU A 178 5.24 6.67 -13.37
C LEU A 178 6.09 7.72 -12.66
N MET A 179 6.70 7.40 -11.52
CA MET A 179 7.62 8.29 -10.81
C MET A 179 8.84 8.63 -11.67
N ASP A 180 9.40 7.64 -12.37
CA ASP A 180 10.57 7.80 -13.24
C ASP A 180 10.28 8.78 -14.39
N VAL A 181 9.17 8.58 -15.08
CA VAL A 181 8.75 9.48 -16.16
C VAL A 181 8.36 10.86 -15.61
N CYS A 182 7.68 10.92 -14.47
CA CYS A 182 7.35 12.20 -13.81
C CYS A 182 8.61 12.99 -13.43
N ALA A 183 9.66 12.32 -12.95
CA ALA A 183 10.96 12.97 -12.68
C ALA A 183 11.55 13.59 -13.95
N LYS A 184 11.54 12.84 -15.08
CA LYS A 184 12.04 13.32 -16.36
C LYS A 184 11.31 14.56 -16.89
N TYR A 185 9.99 14.67 -16.65
CA TYR A 185 9.14 15.76 -17.14
C TYR A 185 8.80 16.80 -16.06
N ASP A 186 9.49 16.79 -14.93
CA ASP A 186 9.27 17.69 -13.77
C ASP A 186 7.80 17.75 -13.32
N LYS A 187 7.14 16.59 -13.30
CA LYS A 187 5.76 16.48 -12.82
C LYS A 187 5.73 16.10 -11.34
N LYS A 188 4.82 16.73 -10.58
CA LYS A 188 4.61 16.37 -9.18
C LYS A 188 3.85 15.07 -9.06
N VAL A 189 4.31 14.19 -8.14
CA VAL A 189 3.64 12.95 -7.76
C VAL A 189 3.15 13.06 -6.32
N ILE A 190 1.88 12.74 -6.08
CA ILE A 190 1.28 12.67 -4.74
C ILE A 190 0.75 11.25 -4.54
N VAL A 191 1.36 10.51 -3.61
CA VAL A 191 0.90 9.18 -3.22
C VAL A 191 -0.08 9.31 -2.05
N LEU A 192 -1.33 8.91 -2.30
CA LEU A 192 -2.38 8.82 -1.29
C LEU A 192 -2.29 7.42 -0.66
N ASP A 193 -1.57 7.32 0.44
CA ASP A 193 -1.11 6.05 0.97
C ASP A 193 -2.25 5.18 1.53
N ARG A 194 -2.06 3.86 1.43
CA ARG A 194 -2.97 2.83 1.91
C ARG A 194 -2.23 1.83 2.78
N PRO A 195 -2.86 1.26 3.83
CA PRO A 195 -2.23 0.25 4.66
C PRO A 195 -1.80 -0.96 3.85
N ASN A 196 -0.64 -1.50 4.19
CA ASN A 196 -0.19 -2.78 3.67
C ASN A 196 -0.78 -3.91 4.53
N PRO A 197 -1.60 -4.83 3.98
CA PRO A 197 -2.18 -5.94 4.73
C PRO A 197 -1.13 -6.93 5.24
N ASN A 198 0.06 -7.00 4.60
CA ASN A 198 1.23 -7.77 5.01
C ASN A 198 2.33 -6.88 5.65
N GLY A 199 2.00 -5.66 6.07
CA GLY A 199 2.96 -4.70 6.63
C GLY A 199 3.53 -5.07 8.00
N PHE A 200 3.00 -6.12 8.65
CA PHE A 200 3.40 -6.52 9.99
C PHE A 200 4.62 -7.45 10.04
N TYR A 201 5.21 -7.79 8.89
CA TYR A 201 6.44 -8.59 8.81
C TYR A 201 7.22 -8.30 7.52
N VAL A 202 8.49 -8.67 7.55
CA VAL A 202 9.40 -8.66 6.39
C VAL A 202 9.94 -10.06 6.25
N ASP A 203 9.94 -10.62 5.02
CA ASP A 203 10.39 -11.98 4.78
C ASP A 203 10.90 -12.20 3.35
N GLY A 204 11.71 -13.24 3.21
CA GLY A 204 12.33 -13.65 1.95
C GLY A 204 13.55 -12.79 1.57
N PRO A 205 14.33 -13.25 0.59
CA PRO A 205 15.55 -12.58 0.18
C PRO A 205 15.27 -11.27 -0.56
N VAL A 206 16.16 -10.30 -0.38
CA VAL A 206 16.25 -9.13 -1.25
C VAL A 206 16.56 -9.58 -2.68
N LEU A 207 15.91 -8.96 -3.66
CA LEU A 207 16.15 -9.28 -5.07
C LEU A 207 17.60 -8.99 -5.45
N ASP A 208 18.29 -10.00 -5.97
CA ASP A 208 19.51 -9.77 -6.74
C ASP A 208 19.12 -9.12 -8.09
N MET A 209 19.62 -7.92 -8.33
CA MET A 209 19.27 -7.12 -9.52
C MET A 209 19.69 -7.75 -10.86
N ASN A 210 20.56 -8.77 -10.85
CA ASN A 210 20.83 -9.58 -12.03
C ASN A 210 19.59 -10.37 -12.50
N TYR A 211 18.61 -10.59 -11.61
CA TYR A 211 17.33 -11.25 -11.90
C TYR A 211 16.17 -10.26 -12.01
N LYS A 212 16.44 -8.98 -12.26
CA LYS A 212 15.40 -7.96 -12.47
C LYS A 212 14.46 -8.38 -13.61
N SER A 213 13.14 -8.29 -13.35
CA SER A 213 12.11 -8.75 -14.29
C SER A 213 10.80 -7.96 -14.10
N GLY A 214 9.79 -8.30 -14.89
CA GLY A 214 8.44 -7.73 -14.74
C GLY A 214 7.73 -8.08 -13.45
N VAL A 215 8.21 -9.07 -12.69
CA VAL A 215 7.65 -9.50 -11.40
C VAL A 215 8.65 -9.36 -10.25
N GLY A 216 9.76 -8.69 -10.47
CA GLY A 216 10.78 -8.37 -9.47
C GLY A 216 11.65 -7.23 -10.00
N TYR A 217 11.38 -5.99 -9.58
CA TYR A 217 11.92 -4.81 -10.25
C TYR A 217 12.87 -3.99 -9.39
N LEU A 218 12.75 -4.07 -8.07
CA LEU A 218 13.52 -3.29 -7.10
C LEU A 218 14.27 -4.22 -6.13
N PRO A 219 15.39 -3.77 -5.55
CA PRO A 219 16.16 -4.53 -4.56
C PRO A 219 15.45 -4.56 -3.20
N ILE A 220 14.27 -5.16 -3.15
CA ILE A 220 13.45 -5.29 -1.95
C ILE A 220 13.19 -6.77 -1.63
N PRO A 221 12.90 -7.14 -0.36
CA PRO A 221 12.50 -8.48 0.03
C PRO A 221 11.23 -8.96 -0.67
N VAL A 222 10.95 -10.26 -0.63
CA VAL A 222 9.70 -10.84 -1.15
C VAL A 222 8.49 -10.19 -0.48
N VAL A 223 8.46 -10.22 0.86
CA VAL A 223 7.52 -9.46 1.68
C VAL A 223 8.27 -8.25 2.22
N HIS A 224 8.01 -7.08 1.67
CA HIS A 224 8.84 -5.90 1.97
C HIS A 224 8.38 -5.09 3.19
N GLY A 225 7.22 -5.39 3.74
CA GLY A 225 6.69 -4.75 4.95
C GLY A 225 6.23 -3.29 4.79
N MET A 226 6.62 -2.60 3.72
CA MET A 226 6.32 -1.18 3.50
C MET A 226 4.91 -0.95 2.95
N THR A 227 4.31 0.20 3.25
CA THR A 227 3.19 0.72 2.46
C THR A 227 3.68 1.19 1.09
N LEU A 228 2.75 1.46 0.16
CA LEU A 228 3.14 1.96 -1.16
C LEU A 228 3.76 3.36 -1.08
N GLY A 229 3.28 4.20 -0.13
CA GLY A 229 3.85 5.51 0.15
C GLY A 229 5.26 5.44 0.72
N GLU A 230 5.53 4.53 1.65
CA GLU A 230 6.87 4.29 2.19
C GLU A 230 7.83 3.76 1.13
N LEU A 231 7.35 2.84 0.27
CA LEU A 231 8.16 2.36 -0.84
C LEU A 231 8.47 3.49 -1.85
N ALA A 232 7.52 4.38 -2.13
CA ALA A 232 7.78 5.55 -2.97
C ALA A 232 8.84 6.48 -2.38
N LEU A 233 8.80 6.72 -1.05
CA LEU A 233 9.84 7.48 -0.35
C LEU A 233 11.21 6.80 -0.45
N MET A 234 11.26 5.47 -0.30
CA MET A 234 12.49 4.70 -0.44
C MET A 234 13.05 4.78 -1.86
N ILE A 235 12.23 4.55 -2.88
CA ILE A 235 12.62 4.68 -4.30
C ILE A 235 13.25 6.06 -4.55
N ASN A 236 12.61 7.11 -4.08
CA ASN A 236 13.06 8.49 -4.30
C ASN A 236 14.28 8.82 -3.44
N GLY A 237 14.33 8.34 -2.19
CA GLY A 237 15.42 8.59 -1.24
C GLY A 237 16.72 7.89 -1.63
N GLU A 238 16.65 6.64 -2.05
CA GLU A 238 17.79 5.82 -2.45
C GLU A 238 18.26 6.13 -3.89
N GLY A 239 17.54 7.00 -4.63
CA GLY A 239 17.91 7.34 -6.01
C GLY A 239 17.76 6.17 -6.96
N TRP A 240 16.73 5.34 -6.78
CA TRP A 240 16.50 4.16 -7.63
C TRP A 240 15.84 4.49 -8.97
N LEU A 241 15.42 5.74 -9.18
CA LEU A 241 14.95 6.18 -10.49
C LEU A 241 16.10 6.22 -11.48
N THR A 242 15.79 6.26 -12.78
CA THR A 242 16.79 6.28 -13.86
C THR A 242 17.82 7.38 -13.63
N ASP A 243 19.09 7.07 -13.83
CA ASP A 243 20.24 7.95 -13.64
C ASP A 243 20.35 8.57 -12.23
N GLY A 244 19.83 7.89 -11.20
CA GLY A 244 19.82 8.39 -9.83
C GLY A 244 18.87 9.58 -9.63
N GLY A 245 17.92 9.76 -10.55
CA GLY A 245 16.94 10.83 -10.54
C GLY A 245 16.03 10.80 -9.32
N ARG A 246 15.39 11.95 -9.07
CA ARG A 246 14.39 12.11 -8.00
C ARG A 246 13.18 12.81 -8.55
N CYS A 247 11.99 12.36 -8.25
CA CYS A 247 10.77 13.07 -8.60
C CYS A 247 10.33 14.02 -7.49
N ASN A 248 9.56 15.03 -7.85
CA ASN A 248 8.88 15.91 -6.91
C ASN A 248 7.74 15.12 -6.23
N LEU A 249 8.09 14.40 -5.15
CA LEU A 249 7.23 13.44 -4.45
C LEU A 249 6.65 14.03 -3.17
N GLU A 250 5.34 13.88 -3.02
CA GLU A 250 4.63 14.07 -1.75
C GLU A 250 3.90 12.77 -1.39
N VAL A 251 3.96 12.38 -0.12
CA VAL A 251 3.17 11.25 0.39
C VAL A 251 2.17 11.77 1.42
N VAL A 252 0.91 11.41 1.26
CA VAL A 252 -0.14 11.60 2.26
C VAL A 252 -0.31 10.29 3.02
N PRO A 253 0.41 10.09 4.16
CA PRO A 253 0.45 8.81 4.83
C PRO A 253 -0.88 8.49 5.52
N CYS A 254 -1.13 7.21 5.76
CA CYS A 254 -2.22 6.76 6.61
C CYS A 254 -2.06 7.30 8.03
N ARG A 255 -3.16 7.73 8.67
CA ARG A 255 -3.16 8.07 10.10
C ARG A 255 -3.78 6.93 10.89
N GLY A 256 -3.22 6.63 12.07
CA GLY A 256 -3.70 5.57 12.93
C GLY A 256 -3.42 4.15 12.42
N TYR A 257 -2.54 4.00 11.43
CA TYR A 257 -1.99 2.73 10.97
C TYR A 257 -0.51 2.61 11.40
N THR A 258 -0.12 1.43 11.80
CA THR A 258 1.27 1.07 12.14
C THR A 258 1.59 -0.32 11.57
N HIS A 259 2.87 -0.67 11.44
CA HIS A 259 3.32 -2.00 11.04
C HIS A 259 3.00 -3.12 12.05
N ARG A 260 2.37 -2.81 13.19
CA ARG A 260 1.83 -3.82 14.13
C ARG A 260 0.40 -4.21 13.82
N ASP A 261 -0.27 -3.43 12.97
CA ASP A 261 -1.69 -3.61 12.68
C ASP A 261 -1.89 -4.65 11.56
N LYS A 262 -2.75 -5.63 11.82
CA LYS A 262 -3.27 -6.52 10.78
C LYS A 262 -4.47 -5.85 10.13
N TYR A 263 -4.19 -5.10 9.06
CA TYR A 263 -5.23 -4.37 8.34
C TYR A 263 -6.03 -5.30 7.42
N SER A 264 -7.35 -5.29 7.57
CA SER A 264 -8.24 -6.01 6.67
C SER A 264 -8.68 -5.10 5.53
N LEU A 265 -8.42 -5.52 4.29
CA LEU A 265 -8.85 -4.80 3.10
C LEU A 265 -10.38 -4.72 3.03
N ILE A 266 -10.90 -3.64 2.49
CA ILE A 266 -12.35 -3.45 2.31
C ILE A 266 -12.87 -4.11 1.04
N MET A 267 -11.98 -4.32 0.06
CA MET A 267 -12.29 -4.93 -1.23
C MET A 267 -11.07 -5.66 -1.79
N PRO A 268 -11.25 -6.55 -2.80
CA PRO A 268 -10.13 -7.23 -3.42
C PRO A 268 -9.15 -6.25 -4.04
N PRO A 269 -7.88 -6.44 -3.78
CA PRO A 269 -6.85 -5.69 -4.49
C PRO A 269 -6.75 -6.13 -5.97
N SER A 270 -7.10 -7.38 -6.27
CA SER A 270 -7.20 -7.93 -7.63
C SER A 270 -8.31 -8.98 -7.75
N PRO A 271 -8.77 -9.33 -8.95
CA PRO A 271 -9.84 -10.30 -9.15
C PRO A 271 -9.57 -11.70 -8.56
N ASN A 272 -8.32 -12.08 -8.39
CA ASN A 272 -7.92 -13.38 -7.87
C ASN A 272 -7.61 -13.40 -6.37
N LEU A 273 -7.42 -12.25 -5.72
CA LEU A 273 -7.22 -12.16 -4.28
C LEU A 273 -8.54 -11.74 -3.61
N LYS A 274 -9.48 -12.69 -3.53
CA LYS A 274 -10.87 -12.42 -3.14
C LYS A 274 -11.11 -12.39 -1.63
N THR A 275 -10.16 -12.86 -0.82
CA THR A 275 -10.30 -12.97 0.64
C THR A 275 -9.01 -12.52 1.32
N MET A 276 -9.08 -12.18 2.62
CA MET A 276 -7.86 -11.92 3.40
C MET A 276 -6.98 -13.17 3.50
N ARG A 277 -7.57 -14.38 3.46
CA ARG A 277 -6.82 -15.63 3.43
C ARG A 277 -5.97 -15.71 2.18
N SER A 278 -6.55 -15.46 0.99
CA SER A 278 -5.78 -15.45 -0.26
C SER A 278 -4.69 -14.38 -0.28
N VAL A 279 -4.94 -13.18 0.30
CA VAL A 279 -3.93 -12.12 0.45
C VAL A 279 -2.75 -12.56 1.30
N TYR A 280 -2.99 -13.25 2.42
CA TYR A 280 -1.91 -13.76 3.28
C TYR A 280 -1.19 -14.96 2.65
N LEU A 281 -1.92 -15.91 2.06
CA LEU A 281 -1.34 -17.09 1.42
C LEU A 281 -0.56 -16.75 0.14
N TYR A 282 -0.87 -15.61 -0.50
CA TYR A 282 -0.19 -15.17 -1.70
C TYR A 282 1.32 -15.01 -1.48
N SER A 283 1.77 -14.64 -0.28
CA SER A 283 3.19 -14.55 0.08
C SER A 283 3.97 -15.85 -0.17
N SER A 284 3.31 -16.99 -0.06
CA SER A 284 3.89 -18.33 -0.29
C SER A 284 3.46 -18.92 -1.63
N LEU A 285 2.19 -18.77 -2.00
CA LEU A 285 1.64 -19.40 -3.19
C LEU A 285 2.09 -18.74 -4.49
N CYS A 286 2.40 -17.44 -4.50
CA CYS A 286 2.87 -16.73 -5.70
C CYS A 286 4.11 -17.37 -6.35
N PHE A 287 4.95 -18.09 -5.60
CA PHE A 287 6.10 -18.80 -6.16
C PHE A 287 5.72 -19.89 -7.16
N PHE A 288 4.52 -20.44 -7.04
CA PHE A 288 4.04 -21.49 -7.93
C PHE A 288 3.45 -20.96 -9.24
N GLU A 289 3.25 -19.64 -9.39
CA GLU A 289 2.71 -19.05 -10.63
C GLU A 289 3.58 -19.31 -11.86
N GLY A 290 4.88 -19.48 -11.67
CA GLY A 290 5.83 -19.86 -12.73
C GLY A 290 5.99 -21.37 -12.92
N THR A 291 5.12 -22.21 -12.37
CA THR A 291 5.20 -23.67 -12.41
C THR A 291 3.95 -24.28 -13.04
N VAL A 292 3.91 -25.62 -13.14
CA VAL A 292 2.74 -26.38 -13.58
C VAL A 292 1.67 -26.55 -12.48
N ILE A 293 1.92 -26.01 -11.29
CA ILE A 293 1.01 -26.10 -10.15
C ILE A 293 -0.13 -25.10 -10.34
N SER A 294 -1.37 -25.60 -10.36
CA SER A 294 -2.55 -24.74 -10.29
C SER A 294 -2.69 -24.12 -8.91
N LEU A 295 -3.03 -22.85 -8.85
CA LEU A 295 -3.31 -22.10 -7.62
C LEU A 295 -4.80 -21.83 -7.42
N GLY A 296 -5.65 -22.69 -8.01
CA GLY A 296 -7.10 -22.58 -7.92
C GLY A 296 -7.70 -21.43 -8.74
N ARG A 297 -6.96 -20.82 -9.66
CA ARG A 297 -7.52 -19.83 -10.61
C ARG A 297 -8.64 -20.48 -11.42
N GLY A 298 -9.74 -19.75 -11.61
CA GLY A 298 -10.94 -20.30 -12.26
C GLY A 298 -11.87 -21.07 -11.32
N THR A 299 -11.51 -21.27 -10.05
CA THR A 299 -12.34 -21.89 -9.01
C THR A 299 -12.93 -20.85 -8.05
N GLY A 300 -13.72 -21.29 -7.09
CA GLY A 300 -14.20 -20.46 -5.98
C GLY A 300 -13.09 -20.04 -4.98
N HIS A 301 -11.91 -20.67 -5.02
CA HIS A 301 -10.83 -20.54 -4.04
C HIS A 301 -9.47 -20.19 -4.66
N PRO A 302 -9.36 -19.14 -5.48
CA PRO A 302 -8.08 -18.75 -6.08
C PRO A 302 -7.10 -18.31 -4.98
N PHE A 303 -5.86 -18.81 -5.07
CA PHE A 303 -4.80 -18.59 -4.07
C PHE A 303 -5.13 -19.06 -2.65
N GLU A 304 -6.07 -19.98 -2.51
CA GLU A 304 -6.37 -20.68 -1.24
C GLU A 304 -6.15 -22.19 -1.34
N MET A 305 -5.74 -22.66 -2.49
CA MET A 305 -5.44 -24.05 -2.78
C MET A 305 -4.34 -24.16 -3.82
N TYR A 306 -3.67 -25.30 -3.88
CA TYR A 306 -2.74 -25.61 -4.95
C TYR A 306 -2.81 -27.10 -5.30
N GLY A 307 -2.42 -27.45 -6.52
CA GLY A 307 -2.37 -28.83 -6.97
C GLY A 307 -2.02 -28.94 -8.45
N SER A 308 -1.73 -30.18 -8.86
CA SER A 308 -1.57 -30.57 -10.26
C SER A 308 -2.20 -31.93 -10.47
N PRO A 309 -2.70 -32.26 -11.67
CA PRO A 309 -3.11 -33.63 -12.02
C PRO A 309 -2.00 -34.65 -11.73
N ASP A 310 -0.74 -34.29 -11.94
CA ASP A 310 0.42 -35.15 -11.73
C ASP A 310 0.72 -35.42 -10.25
N MET A 311 0.08 -34.72 -9.32
CA MET A 311 0.20 -34.95 -7.87
C MET A 311 -0.78 -36.02 -7.36
N GLY A 312 -1.52 -36.69 -8.22
CA GLY A 312 -2.52 -37.70 -7.86
C GLY A 312 -1.99 -38.93 -7.15
N ILE A 313 -0.68 -39.17 -7.20
CA ILE A 313 0.02 -40.26 -6.48
C ILE A 313 0.14 -40.00 -4.96
N TYR A 314 -0.05 -38.77 -4.49
CA TYR A 314 0.05 -38.42 -3.08
C TYR A 314 -1.33 -38.51 -2.41
N SER A 315 -1.38 -39.23 -1.28
CA SER A 315 -2.63 -39.42 -0.52
C SER A 315 -3.04 -38.19 0.29
N TYR A 316 -2.09 -37.29 0.57
CA TYR A 316 -2.35 -36.12 1.39
C TYR A 316 -3.05 -35.02 0.55
N ARG A 317 -4.24 -34.63 1.00
CA ARG A 317 -5.02 -33.54 0.43
C ARG A 317 -5.45 -32.61 1.56
N PHE A 318 -5.27 -31.30 1.37
CA PHE A 318 -5.85 -30.32 2.26
C PHE A 318 -6.81 -29.43 1.46
N MET A 319 -7.91 -29.11 2.13
CA MET A 319 -8.97 -28.26 1.57
C MET A 319 -8.88 -26.86 2.19
#